data_5afa7bb794efed8acf6e1ee4cfc994bf
#
_entry.id   5afa7bb794efed8acf6e1ee4cfc994bf
#
_cell.length_a   1.000
_cell.length_b   1.000
_cell.length_c   1.000
_cell.angle_alpha   90.00
_cell.angle_beta   90.00
_cell.angle_gamma   90.00
#
_symmetry.space_group_name_H-M   'P 1'
#
loop_
_entity.id
_entity.type
_entity.pdbx_description
1 polymer ?
#
loop_
_entity_poly.entity_id
_entity_poly.type
_entity_poly.pdbx_seq_one_letter_code
_entity_poly.pdbx_strand_id
1 'polypeptide(L)'
;MRIPAHAVCTAIRDDIVTGVFQPGARLTEELLARRYGVSRVPVREALRTLESEGFVTTRRHAGACVAEPTQQEAADLLELRMLVEPLAAARAARRRTDAHLKVLRGLVRLGQERARQGQGEDLRALGGWFHETLSQASGSPGLISLLTQLRHKVAWMYAVQAPARPAESWAEHGAIVDAVARGDAERARALTAAHAERAGEAHRMRLRSGGPVRTSQPAVNMSSGLH
;
A
#
# COMPACT_ATOMS: atom_id res chain seq x y z
N MET A 1 -2.33 -29.95 3.37
CA MET A 1 -1.16 -29.04 3.45
C MET A 1 -1.50 -27.94 4.47
N ARG A 2 -0.68 -27.74 5.50
CA ARG A 2 -0.98 -26.77 6.56
C ARG A 2 -0.59 -25.37 6.08
N ILE A 3 -1.55 -24.46 5.85
CA ILE A 3 -1.27 -23.08 5.46
C ILE A 3 -0.62 -22.37 6.65
N PRO A 4 0.57 -21.78 6.51
CA PRO A 4 1.28 -21.13 7.61
C PRO A 4 0.61 -19.80 7.99
N ALA A 5 0.75 -19.37 9.25
CA ALA A 5 0.09 -18.17 9.79
C ALA A 5 0.45 -16.90 9.01
N HIS A 6 1.68 -16.77 8.49
CA HIS A 6 2.07 -15.62 7.68
C HIS A 6 1.28 -15.51 6.36
N ALA A 7 0.97 -16.64 5.71
CA ALA A 7 0.18 -16.64 4.48
C ALA A 7 -1.29 -16.22 4.77
N VAL A 8 -1.84 -16.66 5.91
CA VAL A 8 -3.17 -16.21 6.38
C VAL A 8 -3.15 -14.72 6.69
N CYS A 9 -2.11 -14.23 7.36
CA CYS A 9 -1.94 -12.80 7.67
C CYS A 9 -1.89 -11.96 6.38
N THR A 10 -1.13 -12.39 5.37
CA THR A 10 -1.06 -11.73 4.07
C THR A 10 -2.42 -11.70 3.39
N ALA A 11 -3.14 -12.82 3.34
CA ALA A 11 -4.45 -12.89 2.71
C ALA A 11 -5.49 -11.98 3.40
N ILE A 12 -5.51 -11.94 4.74
CA ILE A 12 -6.41 -11.04 5.49
C ILE A 12 -6.03 -9.57 5.23
N ARG A 13 -4.74 -9.23 5.23
CA ARG A 13 -4.26 -7.89 4.92
C ARG A 13 -4.68 -7.45 3.52
N ASP A 14 -4.52 -8.31 2.53
CA ASP A 14 -4.92 -8.02 1.15
C ASP A 14 -6.44 -7.79 1.05
N ASP A 15 -7.24 -8.60 1.71
CA ASP A 15 -8.69 -8.42 1.78
C ASP A 15 -9.09 -7.09 2.49
N ILE A 16 -8.34 -6.64 3.50
CA ILE A 16 -8.53 -5.32 4.13
C ILE A 16 -8.11 -4.21 3.15
N VAL A 17 -6.94 -4.31 2.55
CA VAL A 17 -6.39 -3.29 1.63
C VAL A 17 -7.28 -3.14 0.40
N THR A 18 -7.76 -4.24 -0.17
CA THR A 18 -8.65 -4.22 -1.35
C THR A 18 -10.10 -3.86 -1.01
N GLY A 19 -10.46 -3.86 0.29
CA GLY A 19 -11.76 -3.48 0.78
C GLY A 19 -12.81 -4.58 0.78
N VAL A 20 -12.40 -5.81 0.69
CA VAL A 20 -13.28 -6.96 0.99
C VAL A 20 -13.77 -6.88 2.43
N PHE A 21 -12.87 -6.53 3.35
CA PHE A 21 -13.24 -6.16 4.71
C PHE A 21 -13.20 -4.64 4.86
N GLN A 22 -14.37 -4.03 5.09
CA GLN A 22 -14.49 -2.58 5.28
C GLN A 22 -13.98 -2.15 6.65
N PRO A 23 -13.55 -0.89 6.84
CA PRO A 23 -13.25 -0.32 8.14
C PRO A 23 -14.40 -0.56 9.13
N GLY A 24 -14.06 -0.94 10.37
CA GLY A 24 -15.03 -1.31 11.41
C GLY A 24 -15.64 -2.71 11.30
N ALA A 25 -15.43 -3.42 10.19
CA ALA A 25 -15.95 -4.77 10.00
C ALA A 25 -15.40 -5.73 11.06
N ARG A 26 -16.29 -6.55 11.65
CA ARG A 26 -15.92 -7.54 12.66
C ARG A 26 -15.24 -8.74 12.01
N LEU A 27 -14.08 -9.11 12.54
CA LEU A 27 -13.24 -10.22 12.08
C LEU A 27 -13.26 -11.33 13.12
N THR A 28 -14.18 -12.29 13.00
CA THR A 28 -14.21 -13.43 13.92
C THR A 28 -13.27 -14.54 13.45
N GLU A 29 -12.61 -15.22 14.41
CA GLU A 29 -11.75 -16.36 14.10
C GLU A 29 -12.48 -17.43 13.28
N GLU A 30 -13.77 -17.63 13.55
CA GLU A 30 -14.60 -18.62 12.84
C GLU A 30 -14.87 -18.22 11.39
N LEU A 31 -15.21 -16.94 11.14
CA LEU A 31 -15.43 -16.41 9.79
C LEU A 31 -14.17 -16.58 8.94
N LEU A 32 -13.01 -16.16 9.49
CA LEU A 32 -11.75 -16.20 8.79
C LEU A 32 -11.23 -17.61 8.58
N ALA A 33 -11.39 -18.50 9.58
CA ALA A 33 -11.02 -19.90 9.46
C ALA A 33 -11.80 -20.60 8.34
N ARG A 34 -13.11 -20.35 8.23
CA ARG A 34 -13.95 -20.86 7.13
C ARG A 34 -13.54 -20.26 5.78
N ARG A 35 -13.33 -18.94 5.72
CA ARG A 35 -13.00 -18.23 4.47
C ARG A 35 -11.71 -18.74 3.85
N TYR A 36 -10.67 -18.94 4.67
CA TYR A 36 -9.34 -19.33 4.18
C TYR A 36 -9.07 -20.84 4.28
N GLY A 37 -10.02 -21.65 4.74
CA GLY A 37 -9.87 -23.09 4.83
C GLY A 37 -8.80 -23.55 5.83
N VAL A 38 -8.65 -22.85 6.96
CA VAL A 38 -7.63 -23.11 7.99
C VAL A 38 -8.27 -23.30 9.38
N SER A 39 -7.50 -23.80 10.35
CA SER A 39 -7.91 -23.82 11.75
C SER A 39 -7.87 -22.41 12.39
N ARG A 40 -8.46 -22.24 13.58
CA ARG A 40 -8.50 -20.95 14.29
C ARG A 40 -7.12 -20.48 14.78
N VAL A 41 -6.17 -21.40 15.02
CA VAL A 41 -4.85 -21.06 15.56
C VAL A 41 -4.08 -20.09 14.62
N PRO A 42 -3.80 -20.42 13.34
CA PRO A 42 -3.11 -19.50 12.45
C PRO A 42 -3.90 -18.20 12.21
N VAL A 43 -5.23 -18.21 12.30
CA VAL A 43 -6.05 -16.99 12.21
C VAL A 43 -5.80 -16.08 13.42
N ARG A 44 -5.76 -16.62 14.64
CA ARG A 44 -5.48 -15.84 15.86
C ARG A 44 -4.10 -15.21 15.82
N GLU A 45 -3.08 -15.95 15.37
CA GLU A 45 -1.72 -15.42 15.18
C GLU A 45 -1.70 -14.31 14.13
N ALA A 46 -2.38 -14.50 13.01
CA ALA A 46 -2.52 -13.48 11.96
C ALA A 46 -3.21 -12.21 12.47
N LEU A 47 -4.31 -12.33 13.23
CA LEU A 47 -5.00 -11.17 13.80
C LEU A 47 -4.13 -10.39 14.79
N ARG A 48 -3.35 -11.07 15.63
CA ARG A 48 -2.38 -10.40 16.53
C ARG A 48 -1.31 -9.63 15.75
N THR A 49 -0.80 -10.22 14.68
CA THR A 49 0.16 -9.54 13.79
C THR A 49 -0.48 -8.31 13.15
N LEU A 50 -1.69 -8.43 12.60
CA LEU A 50 -2.42 -7.33 11.98
C LEU A 50 -2.80 -6.24 12.98
N GLU A 51 -3.04 -6.59 14.25
CA GLU A 51 -3.26 -5.64 15.34
C GLU A 51 -1.97 -4.86 15.65
N SER A 52 -0.83 -5.54 15.76
CA SER A 52 0.48 -4.88 15.95
C SER A 52 0.87 -3.99 14.76
N GLU A 53 0.42 -4.32 13.56
CA GLU A 53 0.59 -3.51 12.35
C GLU A 53 -0.47 -2.39 12.24
N GLY A 54 -1.50 -2.39 13.08
CA GLY A 54 -2.57 -1.38 13.12
C GLY A 54 -3.58 -1.48 11.97
N PHE A 55 -3.76 -2.66 11.36
CA PHE A 55 -4.88 -2.96 10.44
C PHE A 55 -6.12 -3.45 11.16
N VAL A 56 -5.94 -3.99 12.35
CA VAL A 56 -6.98 -4.54 13.21
C VAL A 56 -6.92 -3.88 14.57
N THR A 57 -8.07 -3.68 15.20
CA THR A 57 -8.17 -3.24 16.60
C THR A 57 -9.05 -4.21 17.37
N THR A 58 -8.74 -4.44 18.64
CA THR A 58 -9.63 -5.19 19.53
C THR A 58 -10.57 -4.22 20.24
N ARG A 59 -11.89 -4.38 20.03
CA ARG A 59 -12.93 -3.60 20.67
C ARG A 59 -13.62 -4.41 21.78
N ARG A 60 -13.87 -3.74 22.91
CA ARG A 60 -14.61 -4.36 24.01
C ARG A 60 -15.96 -4.87 23.50
N HIS A 61 -16.31 -6.11 23.82
CA HIS A 61 -17.54 -6.83 23.40
C HIS A 61 -17.69 -7.11 21.89
N ALA A 62 -16.86 -6.54 21.01
CA ALA A 62 -16.90 -6.81 19.57
C ALA A 62 -15.78 -7.75 19.09
N GLY A 63 -14.69 -7.88 19.87
CA GLY A 63 -13.50 -8.64 19.47
C GLY A 63 -12.67 -7.89 18.40
N ALA A 64 -12.00 -8.63 17.52
CA ALA A 64 -11.18 -8.06 16.46
C ALA A 64 -12.06 -7.40 15.38
N CYS A 65 -11.72 -6.18 15.01
CA CYS A 65 -12.37 -5.40 13.95
C CYS A 65 -11.31 -4.76 13.04
N VAL A 66 -11.64 -4.54 11.78
CA VAL A 66 -10.80 -3.70 10.90
C VAL A 66 -10.68 -2.31 11.51
N ALA A 67 -9.47 -1.78 11.60
CA ALA A 67 -9.24 -0.44 12.14
C ALA A 67 -9.92 0.63 11.27
N GLU A 68 -10.17 1.79 11.87
CA GLU A 68 -10.78 2.96 11.21
C GLU A 68 -9.80 4.12 11.26
N PRO A 69 -8.89 4.23 10.27
CA PRO A 69 -7.85 5.27 10.30
C PRO A 69 -8.47 6.65 10.13
N THR A 70 -7.90 7.63 10.82
CA THR A 70 -8.26 9.04 10.70
C THR A 70 -7.59 9.68 9.48
N GLN A 71 -8.12 10.84 9.05
CA GLN A 71 -7.47 11.64 8.01
C GLN A 71 -6.07 12.14 8.44
N GLN A 72 -5.90 12.42 9.73
CA GLN A 72 -4.60 12.85 10.26
C GLN A 72 -3.57 11.73 10.16
N GLU A 73 -3.90 10.51 10.59
CA GLU A 73 -3.01 9.35 10.45
C GLU A 73 -2.62 9.09 9.00
N ALA A 74 -3.55 9.29 8.07
CA ALA A 74 -3.27 9.18 6.65
C ALA A 74 -2.28 10.25 6.17
N ALA A 75 -2.42 11.50 6.60
CA ALA A 75 -1.51 12.59 6.29
C ALA A 75 -0.10 12.32 6.86
N ASP A 76 -0.02 11.89 8.11
CA ASP A 76 1.25 11.55 8.78
C ASP A 76 2.02 10.45 8.03
N LEU A 77 1.32 9.43 7.50
CA LEU A 77 1.96 8.37 6.71
C LEU A 77 2.50 8.88 5.37
N LEU A 78 1.85 9.86 4.74
CA LEU A 78 2.40 10.50 3.54
C LEU A 78 3.65 11.32 3.86
N GLU A 79 3.69 12.01 4.99
CA GLU A 79 4.90 12.73 5.43
C GLU A 79 6.05 11.75 5.68
N LEU A 80 5.79 10.62 6.33
CA LEU A 80 6.80 9.56 6.50
C LEU A 80 7.32 9.03 5.16
N ARG A 81 6.46 8.86 4.15
CA ARG A 81 6.90 8.48 2.80
C ARG A 81 7.88 9.48 2.22
N MET A 82 7.56 10.79 2.31
CA MET A 82 8.42 11.86 1.79
C MET A 82 9.80 11.87 2.42
N LEU A 83 9.93 11.39 3.66
CA LEU A 83 11.22 11.29 4.36
C LEU A 83 12.00 10.02 4.02
N VAL A 84 11.32 8.88 3.90
CA VAL A 84 11.97 7.57 3.85
C VAL A 84 12.21 7.07 2.42
N GLU A 85 11.29 7.30 1.48
CA GLU A 85 11.44 6.86 0.08
C GLU A 85 12.68 7.49 -0.60
N PRO A 86 12.98 8.80 -0.44
CA PRO A 86 14.20 9.40 -1.00
C PRO A 86 15.49 8.77 -0.48
N LEU A 87 15.51 8.37 0.79
CA LEU A 87 16.65 7.67 1.37
C LEU A 87 16.85 6.29 0.73
N ALA A 88 15.76 5.56 0.49
CA ALA A 88 15.83 4.26 -0.19
C ALA A 88 16.32 4.40 -1.63
N ALA A 89 15.86 5.40 -2.38
CA ALA A 89 16.30 5.67 -3.74
C ALA A 89 17.79 6.04 -3.82
N ALA A 90 18.28 6.88 -2.90
CA ALA A 90 19.71 7.21 -2.81
C ALA A 90 20.58 5.98 -2.52
N ARG A 91 20.11 5.06 -1.65
CA ARG A 91 20.81 3.79 -1.39
C ARG A 91 20.72 2.85 -2.58
N ALA A 92 19.56 2.77 -3.25
CA ALA A 92 19.39 2.00 -4.48
C ALA A 92 20.40 2.43 -5.55
N ALA A 93 20.62 3.73 -5.74
CA ALA A 93 21.63 4.24 -6.66
C ALA A 93 23.05 3.73 -6.37
N ARG A 94 23.37 3.50 -5.10
CA ARG A 94 24.68 2.99 -4.67
C ARG A 94 24.80 1.46 -4.69
N ARG A 95 23.67 0.73 -4.59
CA ARG A 95 23.64 -0.73 -4.30
C ARG A 95 22.87 -1.56 -5.32
N ARG A 96 22.21 -0.90 -6.31
CA ARG A 96 21.45 -1.61 -7.34
C ARG A 96 22.29 -2.68 -8.04
N THR A 97 21.62 -3.75 -8.44
CA THR A 97 22.14 -4.76 -9.35
C THR A 97 21.53 -4.60 -10.74
N ASP A 98 22.11 -5.23 -11.75
CA ASP A 98 21.53 -5.26 -13.11
C ASP A 98 20.15 -5.90 -13.12
N ALA A 99 19.91 -6.90 -12.26
CA ALA A 99 18.60 -7.51 -12.10
C ALA A 99 17.55 -6.49 -11.62
N HIS A 100 17.88 -5.67 -10.62
CA HIS A 100 17.00 -4.59 -10.16
C HIS A 100 16.70 -3.59 -11.28
N LEU A 101 17.72 -3.16 -12.03
CA LEU A 101 17.55 -2.22 -13.14
C LEU A 101 16.69 -2.78 -14.25
N LYS A 102 16.86 -4.07 -14.59
CA LYS A 102 16.04 -4.76 -15.59
C LYS A 102 14.55 -4.73 -15.22
N VAL A 103 14.23 -5.05 -13.96
CA VAL A 103 12.84 -5.03 -13.46
C VAL A 103 12.30 -3.61 -13.45
N LEU A 104 13.01 -2.64 -12.87
CA LEU A 104 12.58 -1.24 -12.79
C LEU A 104 12.31 -0.64 -14.18
N ARG A 105 13.20 -0.85 -15.14
CA ARG A 105 13.00 -0.38 -16.53
C ARG A 105 11.80 -1.05 -17.21
N GLY A 106 11.59 -2.34 -16.95
CA GLY A 106 10.42 -3.06 -17.42
C GLY A 106 9.11 -2.47 -16.87
N LEU A 107 9.05 -2.21 -15.58
CA LEU A 107 7.90 -1.60 -14.91
C LEU A 107 7.61 -0.18 -15.41
N VAL A 108 8.65 0.66 -15.59
CA VAL A 108 8.51 2.01 -16.14
C VAL A 108 7.91 1.96 -17.55
N ARG A 109 8.47 1.12 -18.44
CA ARG A 109 7.97 0.98 -19.80
C ARG A 109 6.50 0.56 -19.83
N LEU A 110 6.16 -0.47 -19.07
CA LEU A 110 4.78 -0.98 -18.99
C LEU A 110 3.83 0.08 -18.39
N GLY A 111 4.23 0.75 -17.32
CA GLY A 111 3.44 1.80 -16.69
C GLY A 111 3.18 2.99 -17.62
N GLN A 112 4.19 3.44 -18.38
CA GLN A 112 4.03 4.48 -19.39
C GLN A 112 3.08 4.07 -20.51
N GLU A 113 3.15 2.81 -20.93
CA GLU A 113 2.23 2.28 -21.94
C GLU A 113 0.78 2.25 -21.41
N ARG A 114 0.55 1.68 -20.20
CA ARG A 114 -0.78 1.63 -19.58
C ARG A 114 -1.35 3.01 -19.30
N ALA A 115 -0.51 3.96 -18.90
CA ALA A 115 -0.93 5.35 -18.69
C ALA A 115 -1.43 6.00 -19.99
N ARG A 116 -0.75 5.75 -21.13
CA ARG A 116 -1.20 6.23 -22.45
C ARG A 116 -2.50 5.59 -22.92
N GLN A 117 -2.74 4.33 -22.56
CA GLN A 117 -3.96 3.58 -22.92
C GLN A 117 -5.15 3.87 -21.99
N GLY A 118 -4.99 4.69 -20.93
CA GLY A 118 -6.04 4.98 -19.96
C GLY A 118 -6.41 3.79 -19.05
N GLN A 119 -5.56 2.76 -18.96
CA GLN A 119 -5.81 1.54 -18.18
C GLN A 119 -5.42 1.76 -16.70
N GLY A 120 -6.25 2.48 -15.96
CA GLY A 120 -5.97 2.92 -14.59
C GLY A 120 -5.88 1.81 -13.54
N GLU A 121 -6.56 0.67 -13.73
CA GLU A 121 -6.56 -0.44 -12.77
C GLU A 121 -5.18 -1.07 -12.60
N ASP A 122 -4.47 -1.32 -13.69
CA ASP A 122 -3.13 -1.91 -13.70
C ASP A 122 -2.08 -0.97 -13.08
N LEU A 123 -2.27 0.34 -13.19
CA LEU A 123 -1.27 1.33 -12.79
C LEU A 123 -1.00 1.34 -11.29
N ARG A 124 -1.98 0.98 -10.47
CA ARG A 124 -1.79 0.88 -9.02
C ARG A 124 -0.86 -0.27 -8.65
N ALA A 125 -1.11 -1.45 -9.21
CA ALA A 125 -0.26 -2.63 -8.98
C ALA A 125 1.16 -2.39 -9.48
N LEU A 126 1.31 -1.84 -10.69
CA LEU A 126 2.60 -1.49 -11.28
C LEU A 126 3.37 -0.47 -10.42
N GLY A 127 2.69 0.56 -9.91
CA GLY A 127 3.29 1.53 -8.98
C GLY A 127 3.75 0.88 -7.67
N GLY A 128 2.95 -0.04 -7.13
CA GLY A 128 3.32 -0.84 -5.96
C GLY A 128 4.60 -1.64 -6.20
N TRP A 129 4.69 -2.36 -7.30
CA TRP A 129 5.87 -3.15 -7.68
C TRP A 129 7.10 -2.28 -7.97
N PHE A 130 6.92 -1.10 -8.57
CA PHE A 130 7.99 -0.14 -8.78
C PHE A 130 8.64 0.29 -7.47
N HIS A 131 7.83 0.78 -6.51
CA HIS A 131 8.34 1.23 -5.21
C HIS A 131 8.91 0.08 -4.38
N GLU A 132 8.36 -1.13 -4.50
CA GLU A 132 8.90 -2.31 -3.86
C GLU A 132 10.29 -2.67 -4.42
N THR A 133 10.42 -2.75 -5.75
CA THR A 133 11.71 -3.05 -6.39
C THR A 133 12.76 -1.99 -6.06
N LEU A 134 12.38 -0.71 -6.04
CA LEU A 134 13.27 0.38 -5.64
C LEU A 134 13.74 0.23 -4.19
N SER A 135 12.83 -0.18 -3.29
CA SER A 135 13.17 -0.46 -1.89
C SER A 135 14.13 -1.64 -1.76
N GLN A 136 13.88 -2.73 -2.50
CA GLN A 136 14.75 -3.91 -2.55
C GLN A 136 16.15 -3.54 -3.05
N ALA A 137 16.24 -2.70 -4.08
CA ALA A 137 17.51 -2.23 -4.61
C ALA A 137 18.32 -1.39 -3.59
N SER A 138 17.69 -0.85 -2.55
CA SER A 138 18.40 -0.16 -1.46
C SER A 138 19.31 -1.09 -0.67
N GLY A 139 19.08 -2.42 -0.70
CA GLY A 139 19.84 -3.41 0.01
C GLY A 139 19.86 -3.22 1.53
N SER A 140 18.82 -2.61 2.09
CA SER A 140 18.70 -2.33 3.53
C SER A 140 17.47 -3.02 4.10
N PRO A 141 17.63 -4.16 4.83
CA PRO A 141 16.49 -4.91 5.36
C PRO A 141 15.54 -4.07 6.21
N GLY A 142 16.06 -3.18 7.04
CA GLY A 142 15.25 -2.28 7.86
C GLY A 142 14.42 -1.28 7.03
N LEU A 143 14.99 -0.67 5.97
CA LEU A 143 14.24 0.19 5.06
C LEU A 143 13.19 -0.59 4.26
N ILE A 144 13.53 -1.78 3.79
CA ILE A 144 12.62 -2.63 3.04
C ILE A 144 11.40 -2.96 3.90
N SER A 145 11.62 -3.44 5.13
CA SER A 145 10.54 -3.77 6.07
C SER A 145 9.65 -2.55 6.36
N LEU A 146 10.26 -1.41 6.73
CA LEU A 146 9.54 -0.19 7.04
C LEU A 146 8.70 0.31 5.85
N LEU A 147 9.29 0.38 4.65
CA LEU A 147 8.60 0.84 3.45
C LEU A 147 7.50 -0.12 3.00
N THR A 148 7.66 -1.42 3.21
CA THR A 148 6.62 -2.41 2.92
C THR A 148 5.39 -2.18 3.80
N GLN A 149 5.58 -2.01 5.12
CA GLN A 149 4.48 -1.72 6.05
C GLN A 149 3.80 -0.38 5.72
N LEU A 150 4.60 0.66 5.48
CA LEU A 150 4.10 1.99 5.14
C LEU A 150 3.26 1.97 3.84
N ARG A 151 3.71 1.25 2.81
CA ARG A 151 2.97 1.10 1.55
C ARG A 151 1.64 0.39 1.74
N HIS A 152 1.59 -0.69 2.50
CA HIS A 152 0.33 -1.38 2.78
C HIS A 152 -0.67 -0.45 3.46
N LYS A 153 -0.23 0.33 4.46
CA LYS A 153 -1.09 1.30 5.13
C LYS A 153 -1.58 2.41 4.19
N VAL A 154 -0.67 2.99 3.42
CA VAL A 154 -1.04 4.01 2.44
C VAL A 154 -2.00 3.43 1.38
N ALA A 155 -1.72 2.24 0.85
CA ALA A 155 -2.61 1.59 -0.10
C ALA A 155 -4.01 1.35 0.49
N TRP A 156 -4.07 0.91 1.75
CA TRP A 156 -5.34 0.69 2.44
C TRP A 156 -6.13 1.99 2.66
N MET A 157 -5.48 3.04 3.16
CA MET A 157 -6.14 4.33 3.42
C MET A 157 -6.61 5.02 2.15
N TYR A 158 -5.91 4.77 1.03
CA TYR A 158 -6.13 5.44 -0.25
C TYR A 158 -6.56 4.49 -1.37
N ALA A 159 -7.00 3.28 -1.04
CA ALA A 159 -7.27 2.17 -1.96
C ALA A 159 -8.31 2.47 -3.07
N VAL A 160 -9.11 3.52 -2.92
CA VAL A 160 -10.26 3.80 -3.80
C VAL A 160 -9.90 4.66 -5.02
N GLN A 161 -8.67 5.15 -5.16
CA GLN A 161 -8.40 6.19 -6.14
C GLN A 161 -7.26 5.85 -7.12
N ALA A 162 -7.57 5.92 -8.42
CA ALA A 162 -6.56 5.88 -9.48
C ALA A 162 -5.58 7.07 -9.34
N PRO A 163 -4.32 6.93 -9.83
CA PRO A 163 -3.37 8.04 -9.84
C PRO A 163 -3.97 9.28 -10.50
N ALA A 164 -3.83 10.45 -9.88
CA ALA A 164 -4.40 11.69 -10.41
C ALA A 164 -3.72 12.15 -11.71
N ARG A 165 -2.46 11.77 -11.88
CA ARG A 165 -1.56 12.20 -12.97
C ARG A 165 -0.72 11.02 -13.44
N PRO A 166 -1.32 10.01 -14.09
CA PRO A 166 -0.62 8.76 -14.36
C PRO A 166 0.56 8.94 -15.35
N ALA A 167 0.41 9.74 -16.39
CA ALA A 167 1.46 9.94 -17.39
C ALA A 167 2.68 10.64 -16.79
N GLU A 168 2.47 11.71 -16.03
CA GLU A 168 3.53 12.46 -15.37
C GLU A 168 4.22 11.62 -14.28
N SER A 169 3.45 10.89 -13.48
CA SER A 169 3.97 9.99 -12.44
C SER A 169 4.90 8.94 -13.03
N TRP A 170 4.54 8.33 -14.17
CA TRP A 170 5.39 7.33 -14.83
C TRP A 170 6.59 7.95 -15.57
N ALA A 171 6.52 9.21 -16.01
CA ALA A 171 7.69 9.95 -16.48
C ALA A 171 8.67 10.22 -15.32
N GLU A 172 8.16 10.58 -14.15
CA GLU A 172 8.95 10.77 -12.93
C GLU A 172 9.63 9.46 -12.50
N HIS A 173 8.92 8.33 -12.51
CA HIS A 173 9.51 7.01 -12.26
C HIS A 173 10.68 6.71 -13.21
N GLY A 174 10.54 7.06 -14.49
CA GLY A 174 11.62 6.93 -15.48
C GLY A 174 12.85 7.74 -15.09
N ALA A 175 12.67 9.00 -14.74
CA ALA A 175 13.76 9.86 -14.31
C ALA A 175 14.48 9.36 -13.04
N ILE A 176 13.73 8.79 -12.09
CA ILE A 176 14.27 8.15 -10.87
C ILE A 176 15.14 6.94 -11.27
N VAL A 177 14.63 6.06 -12.15
CA VAL A 177 15.39 4.87 -12.60
C VAL A 177 16.67 5.27 -13.32
N ASP A 178 16.64 6.32 -14.13
CA ASP A 178 17.82 6.81 -14.83
C ASP A 178 18.89 7.34 -13.85
N ALA A 179 18.49 8.05 -12.81
CA ALA A 179 19.41 8.49 -11.75
C ALA A 179 20.00 7.28 -10.98
N VAL A 180 19.16 6.31 -10.62
CA VAL A 180 19.60 5.07 -9.98
C VAL A 180 20.57 4.30 -10.87
N ALA A 181 20.28 4.17 -12.16
CA ALA A 181 21.14 3.46 -13.12
C ALA A 181 22.53 4.11 -13.26
N ARG A 182 22.59 5.45 -13.23
CA ARG A 182 23.87 6.17 -13.26
C ARG A 182 24.64 6.14 -11.93
N GLY A 183 24.03 5.66 -10.84
CA GLY A 183 24.62 5.70 -9.50
C GLY A 183 24.58 7.09 -8.85
N ASP A 184 23.79 8.00 -9.40
CA ASP A 184 23.63 9.37 -8.90
C ASP A 184 22.66 9.38 -7.71
N ALA A 185 23.20 9.18 -6.51
CA ALA A 185 22.43 9.04 -5.29
C ALA A 185 21.71 10.33 -4.89
N GLU A 186 22.34 11.49 -5.10
CA GLU A 186 21.72 12.77 -4.73
C GLU A 186 20.60 13.14 -5.71
N ARG A 187 20.79 12.88 -6.98
CA ARG A 187 19.73 13.07 -7.99
C ARG A 187 18.56 12.09 -7.76
N ALA A 188 18.84 10.82 -7.46
CA ALA A 188 17.81 9.83 -7.14
C ALA A 188 17.01 10.26 -5.91
N ARG A 189 17.66 10.75 -4.85
CA ARG A 189 17.03 11.33 -3.66
C ARG A 189 16.10 12.48 -4.01
N ALA A 190 16.62 13.49 -4.71
CA ALA A 190 15.89 14.70 -5.04
C ALA A 190 14.65 14.42 -5.91
N LEU A 191 14.80 13.57 -6.94
CA LEU A 191 13.69 13.17 -7.81
C LEU A 191 12.59 12.40 -7.05
N THR A 192 13.00 11.50 -6.15
CA THR A 192 12.04 10.73 -5.35
C THR A 192 11.33 11.61 -4.33
N ALA A 193 12.01 12.57 -3.71
CA ALA A 193 11.38 13.54 -2.82
C ALA A 193 10.31 14.35 -3.54
N ALA A 194 10.65 14.93 -4.70
CA ALA A 194 9.71 15.70 -5.51
C ALA A 194 8.53 14.87 -6.02
N HIS A 195 8.74 13.59 -6.36
CA HIS A 195 7.68 12.65 -6.72
C HIS A 195 6.73 12.40 -5.55
N ALA A 196 7.26 12.09 -4.36
CA ALA A 196 6.47 11.82 -3.16
C ALA A 196 5.67 13.06 -2.72
N GLU A 197 6.25 14.26 -2.80
CA GLU A 197 5.59 15.53 -2.51
C GLU A 197 4.38 15.77 -3.42
N ARG A 198 4.54 15.63 -4.75
CA ARG A 198 3.44 15.76 -5.71
C ARG A 198 2.33 14.74 -5.49
N ALA A 199 2.69 13.50 -5.16
CA ALA A 199 1.72 12.48 -4.80
C ALA A 199 0.94 12.87 -3.54
N GLY A 200 1.62 13.40 -2.52
CA GLY A 200 1.03 13.90 -1.29
C GLY A 200 0.11 15.10 -1.52
N GLU A 201 0.51 16.07 -2.36
CA GLU A 201 -0.32 17.23 -2.71
C GLU A 201 -1.61 16.84 -3.44
N ALA A 202 -1.48 16.01 -4.47
CA ALA A 202 -2.65 15.48 -5.19
C ALA A 202 -3.64 14.80 -4.26
N HIS A 203 -3.14 14.21 -3.20
CA HIS A 203 -3.93 13.54 -2.18
C HIS A 203 -4.60 14.53 -1.23
N ARG A 204 -3.87 15.52 -0.71
CA ARG A 204 -4.43 16.59 0.13
C ARG A 204 -5.51 17.39 -0.61
N MET A 205 -5.33 17.67 -1.89
CA MET A 205 -6.34 18.35 -2.71
C MET A 205 -7.65 17.55 -2.78
N ARG A 206 -7.58 16.23 -2.94
CA ARG A 206 -8.76 15.36 -3.00
C ARG A 206 -9.51 15.30 -1.68
N LEU A 207 -8.80 15.27 -0.56
CA LEU A 207 -9.42 15.32 0.77
C LEU A 207 -10.20 16.64 0.97
N ARG A 208 -9.68 17.76 0.49
CA ARG A 208 -10.37 19.07 0.55
C ARG A 208 -11.59 19.16 -0.37
N SER A 209 -11.60 18.43 -1.50
CA SER A 209 -12.73 18.39 -2.43
C SER A 209 -13.81 17.38 -2.05
N GLY A 210 -13.78 16.80 -0.86
CA GLY A 210 -14.81 15.88 -0.36
C GLY A 210 -14.73 14.47 -0.94
N GLY A 211 -13.58 14.07 -1.48
CA GLY A 211 -13.34 12.68 -1.88
C GLY A 211 -13.38 11.77 -0.65
N PRO A 212 -14.04 10.61 -0.72
CA PRO A 212 -14.23 9.76 0.44
C PRO A 212 -12.88 9.21 0.93
N VAL A 213 -12.51 9.59 2.16
CA VAL A 213 -11.73 8.70 3.02
C VAL A 213 -12.68 7.55 3.33
N ARG A 214 -12.19 6.31 3.35
CA ARG A 214 -13.02 5.16 3.78
C ARG A 214 -13.48 5.37 5.21
N THR A 215 -14.58 6.10 5.37
CA THR A 215 -15.32 6.16 6.62
C THR A 215 -16.41 5.11 6.56
N SER A 216 -16.67 4.45 7.68
CA SER A 216 -17.76 3.51 7.86
C SER A 216 -19.09 4.18 7.46
N GLN A 217 -19.67 3.83 6.31
CA GLN A 217 -21.11 4.00 6.15
C GLN A 217 -21.80 3.02 7.11
N PRO A 218 -22.76 3.46 7.92
CA PRO A 218 -23.52 2.54 8.74
C PRO A 218 -24.19 1.51 7.84
N ALA A 219 -24.08 0.24 8.19
CA ALA A 219 -24.74 -0.85 7.50
C ALA A 219 -26.25 -0.51 7.41
N VAL A 220 -26.72 -0.27 6.18
CA VAL A 220 -28.16 -0.17 5.91
C VAL A 220 -28.74 -1.56 6.22
N ASN A 221 -29.48 -1.61 7.29
CA ASN A 221 -30.18 -2.78 7.77
C ASN A 221 -31.30 -3.11 6.77
N MET A 222 -31.03 -4.01 5.82
CA MET A 222 -32.08 -4.56 4.95
C MET A 222 -32.83 -5.65 5.73
N SER A 223 -33.58 -5.23 6.75
CA SER A 223 -34.65 -6.02 7.34
C SER A 223 -35.96 -5.40 6.86
N SER A 224 -36.52 -5.90 5.81
CA SER A 224 -37.94 -5.76 5.53
C SER A 224 -38.35 -6.81 4.51
N GLY A 225 -39.08 -7.78 4.99
CA GLY A 225 -40.46 -7.99 4.62
C GLY A 225 -40.58 -9.20 3.73
N LEU A 226 -40.87 -10.34 4.33
CA LEU A 226 -41.64 -11.38 3.68
C LEU A 226 -42.92 -11.55 4.52
N HIS A 227 -44.00 -11.06 3.98
CA HIS A 227 -45.35 -11.56 4.24
C HIS A 227 -45.63 -12.66 3.21
#